data_4226eb40217da05a7390d2257174d639
#
_entry.id   4226eb40217da05a7390d2257174d639
#
_cell.length_a   1.000
_cell.length_b   1.000
_cell.length_c   1.000
_cell.angle_alpha   90.00
_cell.angle_beta   90.00
_cell.angle_gamma   90.00
#
_symmetry.space_group_name_H-M   'P 1'
#
loop_
_entity.id
_entity.type
_entity.pdbx_description
1 polymer ?
#
loop_
_entity_poly.entity_id
_entity_poly.type
_entity_poly.pdbx_seq_one_letter_code
_entity_poly.pdbx_strand_id
1 'polypeptide(L)'
;MEDEQSRMKKKKQERRAPVTHTDSKMSIISLGKPEPVLTTGTDYQEIWYDNDFDHYSQPIDRLALAQLVNLNGQHGGVLYARRNMVAADYVRGGLSHEELKAGVFDYLTFGDVAIAKVRNGWGDVVALAPLPSLYLRVRKDDSIVILQKGEPLVYSQEDVVYLKQYDPQQQVYGLPDYIGGIHAALLNSEATIFRRRYYHNGAHTGGIIYTNDPNLSTEVEDEIIKSLEQSKGIGNFSTLFVNIPKGDPEGIKFIPIGDISAKDEFANIKNISAQDILTAHRYPAGLAGIIPSNSAGLGDPEKARATYRKDEVIPLQRMIMDAINSDPQIPAHLHVKFDIEDTQSGAL
;
A
#
# COMPACT_ATOMS: atom_id res chain seq x y z
N MET A 1 36.76 -6.25 14.83
CA MET A 1 36.46 -4.80 14.82
C MET A 1 37.11 -4.06 13.64
N GLU A 2 38.30 -4.44 13.18
CA GLU A 2 38.94 -3.81 11.99
C GLU A 2 38.28 -4.14 10.65
N ASP A 3 37.65 -5.30 10.52
CA ASP A 3 37.07 -5.77 9.25
C ASP A 3 35.70 -5.10 8.91
N GLU A 4 34.95 -4.68 9.92
CA GLU A 4 33.66 -3.96 9.74
C GLU A 4 33.85 -2.50 9.33
N GLN A 5 34.88 -1.85 9.85
CA GLN A 5 35.23 -0.47 9.46
C GLN A 5 35.79 -0.41 8.03
N SER A 6 36.48 -1.46 7.58
CA SER A 6 36.97 -1.59 6.21
C SER A 6 35.82 -1.77 5.20
N ARG A 7 34.81 -2.57 5.54
CA ARG A 7 33.60 -2.76 4.70
C ARG A 7 32.72 -1.50 4.61
N MET A 8 32.61 -0.74 5.69
CA MET A 8 31.88 0.54 5.65
C MET A 8 32.61 1.62 4.84
N LYS A 9 33.93 1.64 4.86
CA LYS A 9 34.72 2.57 4.01
C LYS A 9 34.60 2.21 2.53
N LYS A 10 34.60 0.91 2.16
CA LYS A 10 34.37 0.47 0.77
C LYS A 10 32.96 0.81 0.28
N LYS A 11 31.90 0.62 1.08
CA LYS A 11 30.52 0.99 0.70
C LYS A 11 30.30 2.49 0.55
N LYS A 12 31.13 3.33 1.19
CA LYS A 12 31.04 4.80 1.06
C LYS A 12 31.78 5.31 -0.19
N GLN A 13 32.69 4.52 -0.75
CA GLN A 13 33.47 4.89 -1.93
C GLN A 13 32.79 4.50 -3.24
N GLU A 14 31.89 3.49 -3.23
CA GLU A 14 31.14 3.07 -4.44
C GLU A 14 29.92 3.97 -4.79
N ARG A 15 29.59 4.96 -3.96
CA ARG A 15 28.46 5.88 -4.21
C ARG A 15 28.81 7.19 -4.90
N ARG A 16 30.05 7.37 -5.35
CA ARG A 16 30.42 8.51 -6.19
C ARG A 16 30.56 8.02 -7.62
N ALA A 17 29.56 8.33 -8.47
CA ALA A 17 29.70 8.20 -9.90
C ALA A 17 30.93 9.03 -10.36
N PRO A 18 31.80 8.49 -11.22
CA PRO A 18 32.94 9.23 -11.70
C PRO A 18 32.49 10.46 -12.52
N VAL A 19 32.99 11.61 -12.12
CA VAL A 19 32.88 12.82 -12.92
C VAL A 19 33.88 12.65 -14.08
N THR A 20 33.37 12.36 -15.27
CA THR A 20 34.20 12.34 -16.48
C THR A 20 34.40 13.78 -16.96
N HIS A 21 35.58 14.30 -16.71
CA HIS A 21 36.02 15.56 -17.37
C HIS A 21 36.41 15.25 -18.81
N THR A 22 35.57 15.64 -19.74
CA THR A 22 35.99 15.84 -21.13
C THR A 22 36.45 17.29 -21.28
N ASP A 23 37.47 17.56 -22.13
CA ASP A 23 38.09 18.86 -22.35
C ASP A 23 37.18 20.01 -22.86
N SER A 24 35.88 19.80 -22.96
CA SER A 24 34.87 20.85 -23.01
C SER A 24 34.34 21.06 -21.59
N LYS A 25 34.55 22.24 -21.01
CA LYS A 25 34.10 22.65 -19.66
C LYS A 25 32.58 22.60 -19.51
N MET A 26 31.98 21.41 -19.64
CA MET A 26 30.57 21.16 -19.45
C MET A 26 30.40 20.20 -18.30
N SER A 27 29.94 20.68 -17.13
CA SER A 27 29.60 19.87 -15.98
C SER A 27 28.12 19.47 -16.07
N ILE A 28 27.84 18.18 -16.24
CA ILE A 28 26.49 17.65 -16.22
C ILE A 28 26.32 16.92 -14.89
N ILE A 29 25.45 17.44 -14.02
CA ILE A 29 25.04 16.75 -12.80
C ILE A 29 23.81 15.92 -13.12
N SER A 30 23.98 14.61 -13.11
CA SER A 30 22.87 13.68 -13.20
C SER A 30 22.02 13.73 -11.92
N LEU A 31 20.77 14.01 -12.08
CA LEU A 31 19.78 13.92 -11.03
C LEU A 31 19.59 12.46 -10.64
N GLY A 32 19.64 12.16 -9.36
CA GLY A 32 19.48 10.78 -8.85
C GLY A 32 18.27 10.10 -9.47
N LYS A 33 18.40 8.80 -9.68
CA LYS A 33 17.27 7.97 -10.14
C LYS A 33 16.07 8.21 -9.24
N PRO A 34 14.86 8.41 -9.76
CA PRO A 34 13.67 8.45 -8.94
C PRO A 34 13.60 7.14 -8.14
N GLU A 35 13.60 7.24 -6.81
CA GLU A 35 13.37 6.07 -5.97
C GLU A 35 11.88 5.75 -6.05
N PRO A 36 11.51 4.56 -6.51
CA PRO A 36 10.13 4.14 -6.52
C PRO A 36 9.63 3.95 -5.09
N VAL A 37 8.49 4.51 -4.79
CA VAL A 37 7.94 4.55 -3.42
C VAL A 37 7.52 3.16 -2.93
N LEU A 38 7.23 2.22 -3.83
CA LEU A 38 6.85 0.83 -3.54
C LEU A 38 7.06 -0.02 -4.80
N THR A 39 8.27 -0.43 -5.17
CA THR A 39 8.46 -1.07 -6.47
C THR A 39 8.60 -2.56 -6.46
N THR A 40 8.92 -3.16 -5.34
CA THR A 40 9.18 -4.61 -5.31
C THR A 40 8.20 -5.38 -4.44
N GLY A 41 7.50 -4.72 -3.53
CA GLY A 41 6.64 -5.41 -2.55
C GLY A 41 5.20 -5.65 -3.02
N THR A 42 4.78 -5.06 -4.15
CA THR A 42 3.42 -5.21 -4.67
C THR A 42 3.33 -6.12 -5.89
N ASP A 43 4.47 -6.56 -6.42
CA ASP A 43 4.50 -7.51 -7.52
C ASP A 43 4.15 -8.90 -7.01
N TYR A 44 3.28 -9.59 -7.76
CA TYR A 44 2.93 -10.97 -7.48
C TYR A 44 4.15 -11.88 -7.72
N GLN A 45 4.51 -12.70 -6.74
CA GLN A 45 5.63 -13.62 -6.79
C GLN A 45 5.14 -15.06 -6.78
N GLU A 46 5.90 -15.95 -7.45
CA GLU A 46 5.66 -17.38 -7.31
C GLU A 46 5.90 -17.82 -5.87
N ILE A 47 5.05 -18.74 -5.39
CA ILE A 47 5.17 -19.31 -4.06
C ILE A 47 6.13 -20.49 -4.11
N TRP A 48 7.11 -20.47 -3.23
CA TRP A 48 8.00 -21.60 -2.99
C TRP A 48 8.06 -21.93 -1.50
N TYR A 49 8.44 -23.15 -1.20
CA TYR A 49 8.66 -23.56 0.19
C TYR A 49 10.10 -23.28 0.60
N ASP A 50 10.24 -22.50 1.67
CA ASP A 50 11.53 -22.22 2.27
C ASP A 50 11.83 -23.29 3.33
N ASN A 51 12.81 -24.16 3.04
CA ASN A 51 13.17 -25.25 3.96
C ASN A 51 13.97 -24.75 5.17
N ASP A 52 14.64 -23.60 5.10
CA ASP A 52 15.41 -23.04 6.21
C ASP A 52 14.49 -22.41 7.26
N PHE A 53 13.39 -21.79 6.80
CA PHE A 53 12.38 -21.18 7.67
C PHE A 53 11.14 -22.04 7.89
N ASP A 54 11.04 -23.19 7.22
CA ASP A 54 9.96 -24.16 7.36
C ASP A 54 8.56 -23.58 7.11
N HIS A 55 8.41 -22.76 6.06
CA HIS A 55 7.12 -22.22 5.61
C HIS A 55 7.13 -21.82 4.13
N TYR A 56 5.96 -21.63 3.56
CA TYR A 56 5.81 -21.06 2.21
C TYR A 56 6.14 -19.57 2.19
N SER A 57 6.77 -19.11 1.09
CA SER A 57 6.90 -17.68 0.79
C SER A 57 5.53 -17.06 0.52
N GLN A 58 5.41 -15.76 0.72
CA GLN A 58 4.17 -15.03 0.42
C GLN A 58 4.13 -14.61 -1.05
N PRO A 59 2.93 -14.61 -1.68
CA PRO A 59 2.78 -14.18 -3.08
C PRO A 59 2.98 -12.67 -3.26
N ILE A 60 2.76 -11.90 -2.20
CA ILE A 60 2.92 -10.45 -2.17
C ILE A 60 3.47 -10.05 -0.80
N ASP A 61 4.32 -9.03 -0.77
CA ASP A 61 4.81 -8.46 0.49
C ASP A 61 3.65 -7.82 1.29
N ARG A 62 3.29 -8.47 2.39
CA ARG A 62 2.21 -8.01 3.28
C ARG A 62 2.55 -6.69 3.98
N LEU A 63 3.84 -6.38 4.18
CA LEU A 63 4.23 -5.10 4.74
C LEU A 63 3.92 -3.96 3.76
N ALA A 64 4.17 -4.17 2.47
CA ALA A 64 3.81 -3.21 1.44
C ALA A 64 2.29 -2.98 1.36
N LEU A 65 1.48 -4.05 1.45
CA LEU A 65 0.02 -3.94 1.50
C LEU A 65 -0.45 -3.17 2.74
N ALA A 66 0.10 -3.45 3.92
CA ALA A 66 -0.23 -2.72 5.15
C ALA A 66 0.15 -1.24 5.08
N GLN A 67 1.29 -0.92 4.48
CA GLN A 67 1.73 0.47 4.27
C GLN A 67 0.82 1.20 3.29
N LEU A 68 0.35 0.54 2.23
CA LEU A 68 -0.54 1.12 1.23
C LEU A 68 -1.85 1.62 1.84
N VAL A 69 -2.39 0.93 2.84
CA VAL A 69 -3.60 1.35 3.59
C VAL A 69 -3.45 2.76 4.14
N ASN A 70 -2.29 3.08 4.70
CA ASN A 70 -2.03 4.39 5.31
C ASN A 70 -1.49 5.41 4.31
N LEU A 71 -0.89 4.94 3.21
CA LEU A 71 -0.31 5.81 2.18
C LEU A 71 -1.38 6.41 1.27
N ASN A 72 -2.44 5.66 0.97
CA ASN A 72 -3.52 6.09 0.10
C ASN A 72 -4.84 6.23 0.89
N GLY A 73 -5.30 7.47 1.08
CA GLY A 73 -6.50 7.74 1.86
C GLY A 73 -7.81 7.22 1.24
N GLN A 74 -7.87 7.02 -0.08
CA GLN A 74 -9.05 6.44 -0.74
C GLN A 74 -9.07 4.93 -0.59
N HIS A 75 -7.96 4.26 -0.87
CA HIS A 75 -7.81 2.83 -0.68
C HIS A 75 -8.05 2.44 0.78
N GLY A 76 -7.31 3.05 1.71
CA GLY A 76 -7.49 2.80 3.14
C GLY A 76 -8.88 3.17 3.65
N GLY A 77 -9.43 4.30 3.20
CA GLY A 77 -10.78 4.73 3.56
C GLY A 77 -11.86 3.71 3.17
N VAL A 78 -11.74 3.12 1.97
CA VAL A 78 -12.66 2.05 1.52
C VAL A 78 -12.50 0.79 2.34
N LEU A 79 -11.27 0.36 2.67
CA LEU A 79 -11.04 -0.81 3.53
C LEU A 79 -11.66 -0.62 4.91
N TYR A 80 -11.48 0.56 5.53
CA TYR A 80 -12.13 0.89 6.80
C TYR A 80 -13.66 0.90 6.70
N ALA A 81 -14.21 1.44 5.61
CA ALA A 81 -15.66 1.47 5.39
C ALA A 81 -16.22 0.04 5.21
N ARG A 82 -15.58 -0.80 4.40
CA ARG A 82 -15.94 -2.20 4.20
C ARG A 82 -15.93 -2.97 5.52
N ARG A 83 -14.86 -2.86 6.29
CA ARG A 83 -14.74 -3.47 7.63
C ARG A 83 -15.89 -3.04 8.54
N ASN A 84 -16.19 -1.73 8.58
CA ASN A 84 -17.24 -1.20 9.44
C ASN A 84 -18.62 -1.71 9.02
N MET A 85 -18.88 -1.82 7.71
CA MET A 85 -20.15 -2.37 7.20
C MET A 85 -20.31 -3.84 7.57
N VAL A 86 -19.26 -4.66 7.48
CA VAL A 86 -19.31 -6.07 7.88
C VAL A 86 -19.56 -6.19 9.39
N ALA A 87 -18.87 -5.39 10.19
CA ALA A 87 -18.97 -5.46 11.66
C ALA A 87 -20.26 -4.82 12.21
N ALA A 88 -20.96 -3.98 11.44
CA ALA A 88 -22.15 -3.27 11.92
C ALA A 88 -23.28 -4.20 12.37
N ASP A 89 -23.42 -5.32 11.68
CA ASP A 89 -24.50 -6.30 11.94
C ASP A 89 -24.10 -7.40 12.93
N TYR A 90 -22.92 -7.30 13.56
CA TYR A 90 -22.44 -8.33 14.48
C TYR A 90 -23.22 -8.31 15.79
N VAL A 91 -23.81 -9.44 16.16
CA VAL A 91 -24.63 -9.61 17.35
C VAL A 91 -23.86 -10.26 18.50
N ARG A 92 -23.20 -11.38 18.23
CA ARG A 92 -22.48 -12.18 19.24
C ARG A 92 -21.57 -13.22 18.60
N GLY A 93 -20.69 -13.77 19.41
CA GLY A 93 -19.83 -14.92 19.05
C GLY A 93 -18.64 -15.03 20.00
N GLY A 94 -17.70 -15.90 19.67
CA GLY A 94 -16.47 -16.11 20.43
C GLY A 94 -15.44 -14.98 20.28
N LEU A 95 -15.71 -13.98 19.44
CA LEU A 95 -14.91 -12.78 19.21
C LEU A 95 -15.59 -11.57 19.88
N SER A 96 -14.83 -10.66 20.43
CA SER A 96 -15.32 -9.32 20.74
C SER A 96 -15.56 -8.54 19.45
N HIS A 97 -16.30 -7.42 19.53
CA HIS A 97 -16.56 -6.56 18.38
C HIS A 97 -15.26 -5.98 17.76
N GLU A 98 -14.29 -5.65 18.58
CA GLU A 98 -12.99 -5.14 18.15
C GLU A 98 -12.12 -6.23 17.50
N GLU A 99 -12.13 -7.45 18.05
CA GLU A 99 -11.44 -8.59 17.45
C GLU A 99 -12.04 -8.97 16.10
N LEU A 100 -13.39 -8.95 15.98
CA LEU A 100 -14.03 -9.16 14.69
C LEU A 100 -13.60 -8.09 13.67
N LYS A 101 -13.59 -6.80 14.06
CA LYS A 101 -13.13 -5.72 13.18
C LYS A 101 -11.68 -5.93 12.75
N ALA A 102 -10.81 -6.34 13.67
CA ALA A 102 -9.41 -6.59 13.36
C ALA A 102 -9.27 -7.75 12.35
N GLY A 103 -9.94 -8.88 12.61
CA GLY A 103 -9.91 -10.03 11.69
C GLY A 103 -10.48 -9.73 10.31
N VAL A 104 -11.60 -8.99 10.25
CA VAL A 104 -12.20 -8.54 8.97
C VAL A 104 -11.26 -7.58 8.24
N PHE A 105 -10.59 -6.69 8.96
CA PHE A 105 -9.66 -5.75 8.35
C PHE A 105 -8.44 -6.46 7.76
N ASP A 106 -7.89 -7.43 8.47
CA ASP A 106 -6.80 -8.28 8.00
C ASP A 106 -7.22 -9.09 6.76
N TYR A 107 -8.39 -9.72 6.80
CA TYR A 107 -8.94 -10.46 5.66
C TYR A 107 -9.10 -9.57 4.42
N LEU A 108 -9.62 -8.36 4.56
CA LEU A 108 -9.79 -7.42 3.46
C LEU A 108 -8.45 -6.87 2.96
N THR A 109 -7.45 -6.72 3.83
CA THR A 109 -6.15 -6.14 3.49
C THR A 109 -5.21 -7.16 2.85
N PHE A 110 -5.17 -8.39 3.38
CA PHE A 110 -4.21 -9.42 2.99
C PHE A 110 -4.82 -10.57 2.18
N GLY A 111 -6.14 -10.64 2.12
CA GLY A 111 -6.87 -11.73 1.45
C GLY A 111 -7.09 -12.96 2.32
N ASP A 112 -6.53 -12.98 3.53
CA ASP A 112 -6.73 -14.07 4.47
C ASP A 112 -6.67 -13.61 5.92
N VAL A 113 -7.19 -14.45 6.81
CA VAL A 113 -7.08 -14.30 8.27
C VAL A 113 -7.14 -15.67 8.95
N ALA A 114 -6.32 -15.88 9.95
CA ALA A 114 -6.41 -17.04 10.84
C ALA A 114 -7.00 -16.60 12.19
N ILE A 115 -7.96 -17.36 12.67
CA ILE A 115 -8.63 -17.16 13.94
C ILE A 115 -8.27 -18.34 14.86
N ALA A 116 -7.50 -18.07 15.90
CA ALA A 116 -7.07 -19.07 16.86
C ALA A 116 -8.22 -19.46 17.80
N LYS A 117 -8.30 -20.75 18.13
CA LYS A 117 -9.18 -21.31 19.15
C LYS A 117 -8.46 -21.25 20.49
N VAL A 118 -8.87 -20.35 21.36
CA VAL A 118 -8.30 -20.22 22.70
C VAL A 118 -8.87 -21.32 23.58
N ARG A 119 -7.99 -22.20 24.10
CA ARG A 119 -8.39 -23.36 24.94
C ARG A 119 -8.15 -23.12 26.42
N ASN A 120 -9.00 -23.70 27.24
CA ASN A 120 -8.80 -23.78 28.69
C ASN A 120 -7.83 -24.94 29.05
N GLY A 121 -7.54 -25.11 30.33
CA GLY A 121 -6.65 -26.17 30.81
C GLY A 121 -7.19 -27.60 30.61
N TRP A 122 -8.45 -27.78 30.22
CA TRP A 122 -9.07 -29.07 29.90
C TRP A 122 -9.13 -29.33 28.38
N GLY A 123 -8.69 -28.39 27.57
CA GLY A 123 -8.69 -28.49 26.10
C GLY A 123 -9.95 -27.94 25.43
N ASP A 124 -10.96 -27.46 26.18
CA ASP A 124 -12.16 -26.87 25.59
C ASP A 124 -11.90 -25.51 25.01
N VAL A 125 -12.50 -25.20 23.87
CA VAL A 125 -12.44 -23.86 23.27
C VAL A 125 -13.34 -22.90 24.05
N VAL A 126 -12.76 -21.84 24.60
CA VAL A 126 -13.44 -20.86 25.46
C VAL A 126 -13.53 -19.47 24.85
N ALA A 127 -12.73 -19.17 23.84
CA ALA A 127 -12.75 -17.91 23.09
C ALA A 127 -12.12 -18.10 21.70
N LEU A 128 -12.30 -17.11 20.85
CA LEU A 128 -11.66 -17.01 19.54
C LEU A 128 -10.79 -15.74 19.51
N ALA A 129 -9.66 -15.77 18.81
CA ALA A 129 -8.78 -14.61 18.69
C ALA A 129 -8.20 -14.52 17.27
N PRO A 130 -8.33 -13.40 16.56
CA PRO A 130 -7.68 -13.22 15.27
C PRO A 130 -6.17 -13.14 15.45
N LEU A 131 -5.44 -13.85 14.60
CA LEU A 131 -3.99 -13.78 14.55
C LEU A 131 -3.55 -12.68 13.57
N PRO A 132 -2.41 -11.98 13.81
CA PRO A 132 -1.97 -10.90 12.97
C PRO A 132 -1.51 -11.41 11.59
N SER A 133 -2.30 -11.19 10.56
CA SER A 133 -2.08 -11.72 9.21
C SER A 133 -0.79 -11.20 8.56
N LEU A 134 -0.31 -10.02 8.95
CA LEU A 134 0.98 -9.49 8.49
C LEU A 134 2.14 -10.49 8.71
N TYR A 135 2.14 -11.14 9.86
CA TYR A 135 3.19 -12.07 10.30
C TYR A 135 2.86 -13.53 10.07
N LEU A 136 1.69 -13.82 9.49
CA LEU A 136 1.21 -15.17 9.23
C LEU A 136 2.01 -15.84 8.11
N ARG A 137 2.40 -17.10 8.35
CA ARG A 137 2.98 -18.02 7.35
C ARG A 137 2.26 -19.36 7.43
N VAL A 138 2.30 -20.11 6.34
CA VAL A 138 1.69 -21.44 6.23
C VAL A 138 2.79 -22.47 5.98
N ARG A 139 2.72 -23.61 6.69
CA ARG A 139 3.61 -24.77 6.50
C ARG A 139 3.00 -25.81 5.58
N LYS A 140 3.81 -26.85 5.23
CA LYS A 140 3.37 -27.99 4.38
C LYS A 140 2.26 -28.83 5.00
N ASP A 141 2.19 -28.86 6.32
CA ASP A 141 1.18 -29.58 7.11
C ASP A 141 -0.06 -28.72 7.40
N ASP A 142 -0.20 -27.58 6.69
CA ASP A 142 -1.25 -26.60 6.88
C ASP A 142 -1.26 -25.93 8.28
N SER A 143 -0.20 -26.12 9.09
CA SER A 143 -0.07 -25.36 10.32
C SER A 143 0.23 -23.89 10.04
N ILE A 144 -0.28 -23.04 10.93
CA ILE A 144 -0.10 -21.58 10.84
C ILE A 144 1.04 -21.15 11.76
N VAL A 145 1.95 -20.38 11.22
CA VAL A 145 3.09 -19.83 11.94
C VAL A 145 2.96 -18.32 12.01
N ILE A 146 3.07 -17.76 13.22
CA ILE A 146 3.14 -16.31 13.42
C ILE A 146 4.59 -15.94 13.75
N LEU A 147 5.20 -15.18 12.83
CA LEU A 147 6.56 -14.68 13.01
C LEU A 147 6.59 -13.58 14.07
N GLN A 148 7.52 -13.71 15.02
CA GLN A 148 7.75 -12.72 16.07
C GLN A 148 9.24 -12.60 16.41
N LYS A 149 9.61 -11.65 17.28
CA LYS A 149 10.97 -11.59 17.82
C LYS A 149 11.20 -12.79 18.75
N GLY A 150 12.12 -13.68 18.38
CA GLY A 150 12.38 -14.94 19.06
C GLY A 150 11.77 -16.12 18.33
N GLU A 151 11.34 -17.14 19.05
CA GLU A 151 10.75 -18.34 18.44
C GLU A 151 9.36 -18.02 17.88
N PRO A 152 9.04 -18.49 16.65
CA PRO A 152 7.73 -18.29 16.05
C PRO A 152 6.66 -19.08 16.82
N LEU A 153 5.43 -18.55 16.87
CA LEU A 153 4.28 -19.26 17.40
C LEU A 153 3.71 -20.17 16.33
N VAL A 154 3.53 -21.45 16.65
CA VAL A 154 2.99 -22.44 15.72
C VAL A 154 1.64 -22.89 16.23
N TYR A 155 0.64 -22.83 15.35
CA TYR A 155 -0.72 -23.30 15.58
C TYR A 155 -0.98 -24.48 14.66
N SER A 156 -1.43 -25.60 15.20
CA SER A 156 -1.86 -26.74 14.38
C SER A 156 -3.10 -26.37 13.55
N GLN A 157 -3.36 -27.10 12.48
CA GLN A 157 -4.58 -26.90 11.68
C GLN A 157 -5.85 -27.01 12.54
N GLU A 158 -5.83 -27.86 13.58
CA GLU A 158 -6.94 -28.04 14.51
C GLU A 158 -7.19 -26.84 15.43
N ASP A 159 -6.18 -25.99 15.65
CA ASP A 159 -6.24 -24.87 16.59
C ASP A 159 -6.59 -23.54 15.94
N VAL A 160 -6.83 -23.53 14.62
CA VAL A 160 -7.17 -22.33 13.87
C VAL A 160 -8.33 -22.56 12.93
N VAL A 161 -9.11 -21.51 12.69
CA VAL A 161 -10.01 -21.39 11.55
C VAL A 161 -9.34 -20.44 10.57
N TYR A 162 -8.92 -20.97 9.41
CA TYR A 162 -8.21 -20.18 8.38
C TYR A 162 -9.14 -19.83 7.24
N LEU A 163 -9.48 -18.54 7.13
CA LEU A 163 -10.29 -18.00 6.06
C LEU A 163 -9.37 -17.35 5.02
N LYS A 164 -9.59 -17.67 3.74
CA LYS A 164 -8.80 -17.10 2.65
C LYS A 164 -9.65 -16.86 1.41
N GLN A 165 -9.36 -15.79 0.69
CA GLN A 165 -9.89 -15.53 -0.64
C GLN A 165 -9.19 -16.44 -1.64
N TYR A 166 -9.96 -17.00 -2.55
CA TYR A 166 -9.43 -17.90 -3.57
C TYR A 166 -8.51 -17.15 -4.54
N ASP A 167 -7.32 -17.72 -4.75
CA ASP A 167 -6.38 -17.28 -5.76
C ASP A 167 -6.19 -18.43 -6.78
N PRO A 168 -6.49 -18.23 -8.07
CA PRO A 168 -6.33 -19.27 -9.07
C PRO A 168 -4.86 -19.63 -9.36
N GLN A 169 -3.90 -18.82 -8.95
CA GLN A 169 -2.48 -19.05 -9.18
C GLN A 169 -1.85 -19.94 -8.11
N GLN A 170 -2.42 -19.95 -6.89
CA GLN A 170 -1.94 -20.76 -5.77
C GLN A 170 -3.06 -20.96 -4.74
N GLN A 171 -2.91 -21.96 -3.87
CA GLN A 171 -3.94 -22.30 -2.89
C GLN A 171 -3.46 -22.23 -1.43
N VAL A 172 -2.25 -21.76 -1.19
CA VAL A 172 -1.68 -21.67 0.16
C VAL A 172 -2.21 -20.45 0.90
N TYR A 173 -2.07 -19.28 0.30
CA TYR A 173 -2.52 -18.01 0.86
C TYR A 173 -3.77 -17.49 0.15
N GLY A 174 -4.46 -16.56 0.81
CA GLY A 174 -5.45 -15.72 0.16
C GLY A 174 -4.78 -14.59 -0.63
N LEU A 175 -5.50 -14.07 -1.63
CA LEU A 175 -5.12 -12.87 -2.37
C LEU A 175 -6.22 -11.81 -2.18
N PRO A 176 -5.89 -10.56 -1.79
CA PRO A 176 -6.91 -9.54 -1.61
C PRO A 176 -7.62 -9.20 -2.92
N ASP A 177 -8.92 -9.03 -2.84
CA ASP A 177 -9.81 -8.84 -3.99
C ASP A 177 -9.59 -7.53 -4.77
N TYR A 178 -8.89 -6.57 -4.18
CA TYR A 178 -8.53 -5.29 -4.78
C TYR A 178 -7.20 -5.30 -5.53
N ILE A 179 -6.52 -6.44 -5.61
CA ILE A 179 -5.14 -6.50 -6.12
C ILE A 179 -4.98 -5.89 -7.52
N GLY A 180 -5.98 -6.01 -8.39
CA GLY A 180 -5.99 -5.38 -9.70
C GLY A 180 -5.98 -3.85 -9.70
N GLY A 181 -6.31 -3.23 -8.57
CA GLY A 181 -6.30 -1.78 -8.38
C GLY A 181 -5.06 -1.23 -7.67
N ILE A 182 -4.08 -2.08 -7.37
CA ILE A 182 -2.91 -1.65 -6.58
C ILE A 182 -2.10 -0.56 -7.29
N HIS A 183 -1.93 -0.66 -8.60
CA HIS A 183 -1.24 0.35 -9.39
C HIS A 183 -1.99 1.69 -9.42
N ALA A 184 -3.32 1.66 -9.43
CA ALA A 184 -4.12 2.88 -9.32
C ALA A 184 -3.95 3.53 -7.93
N ALA A 185 -3.87 2.74 -6.87
CA ALA A 185 -3.62 3.24 -5.51
C ALA A 185 -2.23 3.86 -5.38
N LEU A 186 -1.19 3.22 -5.97
CA LEU A 186 0.17 3.76 -6.01
C LEU A 186 0.23 5.06 -6.82
N LEU A 187 -0.30 5.07 -8.04
CA LEU A 187 -0.34 6.26 -8.89
C LEU A 187 -1.06 7.43 -8.21
N ASN A 188 -2.17 7.17 -7.55
CA ASN A 188 -2.93 8.19 -6.81
C ASN A 188 -2.09 8.77 -5.65
N SER A 189 -1.31 7.94 -4.95
CA SER A 189 -0.41 8.36 -3.89
C SER A 189 0.74 9.20 -4.42
N GLU A 190 1.37 8.76 -5.51
CA GLU A 190 2.45 9.49 -6.18
C GLU A 190 2.00 10.85 -6.69
N ALA A 191 0.81 10.92 -7.32
CA ALA A 191 0.21 12.18 -7.74
C ALA A 191 -0.03 13.13 -6.55
N THR A 192 -0.39 12.60 -5.39
CA THR A 192 -0.57 13.39 -4.16
C THR A 192 0.77 13.90 -3.63
N ILE A 193 1.80 13.04 -3.60
CA ILE A 193 3.17 13.39 -3.17
C ILE A 193 3.75 14.44 -4.13
N PHE A 194 3.62 14.21 -5.44
CA PHE A 194 4.08 15.17 -6.45
C PHE A 194 3.43 16.54 -6.25
N ARG A 195 2.08 16.59 -6.13
CA ARG A 195 1.36 17.83 -5.90
C ARG A 195 1.80 18.54 -4.62
N ARG A 196 2.00 17.79 -3.52
CA ARG A 196 2.51 18.35 -2.27
C ARG A 196 3.91 18.97 -2.45
N ARG A 197 4.80 18.27 -3.16
CA ARG A 197 6.15 18.75 -3.45
C ARG A 197 6.13 19.98 -4.34
N TYR A 198 5.28 19.98 -5.36
CA TYR A 198 5.09 21.10 -6.26
C TYR A 198 4.70 22.38 -5.52
N TYR A 199 3.71 22.30 -4.63
CA TYR A 199 3.29 23.46 -3.82
C TYR A 199 4.34 23.85 -2.77
N HIS A 200 5.01 22.88 -2.16
CA HIS A 200 6.06 23.15 -1.17
C HIS A 200 7.25 23.90 -1.78
N ASN A 201 7.57 23.62 -3.04
CA ASN A 201 8.64 24.27 -3.78
C ASN A 201 8.21 25.56 -4.50
N GLY A 202 7.13 26.21 -4.05
CA GLY A 202 6.64 27.46 -4.64
C GLY A 202 6.02 27.31 -6.02
N ALA A 203 5.41 26.14 -6.30
CA ALA A 203 4.79 25.80 -7.57
C ALA A 203 5.78 25.75 -8.77
N HIS A 204 7.02 25.35 -8.51
CA HIS A 204 8.03 25.09 -9.54
C HIS A 204 8.41 23.62 -9.58
N THR A 205 8.47 23.05 -10.77
CA THR A 205 8.91 21.66 -11.00
C THR A 205 10.43 21.52 -11.01
N GLY A 206 11.15 22.58 -10.77
CA GLY A 206 12.57 22.70 -11.00
C GLY A 206 12.86 23.41 -12.32
N GLY A 207 14.12 23.66 -12.59
CA GLY A 207 14.53 24.35 -13.80
C GLY A 207 16.01 24.15 -14.12
N ILE A 208 16.42 24.68 -15.23
CA ILE A 208 17.82 24.77 -15.60
C ILE A 208 18.25 26.20 -15.34
N ILE A 209 19.24 26.41 -14.47
CA ILE A 209 19.94 27.68 -14.36
C ILE A 209 21.09 27.60 -15.35
N TYR A 210 20.98 28.39 -16.41
CA TYR A 210 21.99 28.50 -17.42
C TYR A 210 22.80 29.79 -17.22
N THR A 211 24.12 29.70 -17.25
CA THR A 211 25.02 30.85 -17.28
C THR A 211 26.04 30.69 -18.39
N ASN A 212 26.51 31.81 -18.93
CA ASN A 212 27.52 31.87 -19.98
C ASN A 212 28.76 32.63 -19.55
N ASP A 213 28.93 32.94 -18.27
CA ASP A 213 30.07 33.73 -17.78
C ASP A 213 31.39 32.96 -18.01
N PRO A 214 32.29 33.46 -18.87
CA PRO A 214 33.57 32.81 -19.10
C PRO A 214 34.56 32.97 -17.95
N ASN A 215 34.28 33.83 -16.97
CA ASN A 215 35.15 34.14 -15.85
C ASN A 215 34.62 33.52 -14.53
N LEU A 216 33.56 32.69 -14.60
CA LEU A 216 33.06 32.00 -13.43
C LEU A 216 34.16 31.07 -12.88
N SER A 217 34.67 31.36 -11.69
CA SER A 217 35.68 30.50 -11.10
C SER A 217 35.05 29.19 -10.59
N THR A 218 35.84 28.12 -10.54
CA THR A 218 35.39 26.81 -10.08
C THR A 218 34.86 26.87 -8.65
N GLU A 219 35.42 27.77 -7.82
CA GLU A 219 34.98 27.95 -6.44
C GLU A 219 33.57 28.56 -6.36
N VAL A 220 33.24 29.51 -7.22
CA VAL A 220 31.93 30.16 -7.30
C VAL A 220 30.91 29.18 -7.90
N GLU A 221 31.29 28.37 -8.87
CA GLU A 221 30.47 27.30 -9.44
C GLU A 221 30.10 26.27 -8.37
N ASP A 222 31.08 25.84 -7.56
CA ASP A 222 30.88 24.91 -6.44
C ASP A 222 30.02 25.52 -5.33
N GLU A 223 30.12 26.82 -5.05
CA GLU A 223 29.27 27.51 -4.06
C GLU A 223 27.81 27.60 -4.56
N ILE A 224 27.60 27.89 -5.85
CA ILE A 224 26.25 27.88 -6.44
C ILE A 224 25.64 26.48 -6.38
N ILE A 225 26.40 25.46 -6.75
CA ILE A 225 25.96 24.06 -6.68
C ILE A 225 25.61 23.69 -5.24
N LYS A 226 26.47 24.01 -4.27
CA LYS A 226 26.20 23.75 -2.84
C LYS A 226 24.98 24.50 -2.33
N SER A 227 24.80 25.76 -2.72
CA SER A 227 23.62 26.54 -2.35
C SER A 227 22.34 25.96 -2.93
N LEU A 228 22.37 25.50 -4.19
CA LEU A 228 21.27 24.81 -4.82
C LEU A 228 20.98 23.44 -4.16
N GLU A 229 22.02 22.74 -3.73
CA GLU A 229 21.89 21.49 -2.99
C GLU A 229 21.30 21.69 -1.58
N GLN A 230 21.70 22.75 -0.90
CA GLN A 230 21.18 23.11 0.42
C GLN A 230 19.76 23.67 0.38
N SER A 231 19.36 24.33 -0.70
CA SER A 231 17.99 24.84 -0.93
C SER A 231 16.99 23.73 -1.25
N LYS A 232 17.47 22.51 -1.52
CA LYS A 232 16.61 21.33 -1.72
C LYS A 232 15.92 20.94 -0.42
N GLY A 233 14.73 21.51 -0.18
CA GLY A 233 13.78 20.96 0.79
C GLY A 233 13.40 19.52 0.44
N ILE A 234 12.64 18.84 1.29
CA ILE A 234 12.22 17.42 1.22
C ILE A 234 11.48 17.05 -0.09
N GLY A 235 11.94 17.48 -1.25
CA GLY A 235 11.32 17.21 -2.54
C GLY A 235 12.37 17.13 -3.65
N ASN A 236 12.41 15.99 -4.35
CA ASN A 236 13.36 15.69 -5.44
C ASN A 236 13.13 16.47 -6.75
N PHE A 237 12.63 17.69 -6.69
CA PHE A 237 12.64 18.58 -7.85
C PHE A 237 13.94 19.36 -7.82
N SER A 238 14.87 18.99 -8.66
CA SER A 238 16.21 19.55 -8.66
C SER A 238 16.35 20.56 -9.78
N THR A 239 16.93 21.70 -9.44
CA THR A 239 17.38 22.67 -10.42
C THR A 239 18.73 22.21 -10.96
N LEU A 240 18.87 22.10 -12.27
CA LEU A 240 20.14 21.79 -12.95
C LEU A 240 20.88 23.10 -13.16
N PHE A 241 22.14 23.18 -12.70
CA PHE A 241 23.03 24.26 -13.03
C PHE A 241 23.89 23.88 -14.24
N VAL A 242 23.93 24.75 -15.24
CA VAL A 242 24.74 24.56 -16.47
C VAL A 242 25.49 25.85 -16.76
N ASN A 243 26.81 25.78 -16.77
CA ASN A 243 27.66 26.85 -17.25
C ASN A 243 28.26 26.49 -18.62
N ILE A 244 27.97 27.29 -19.63
CA ILE A 244 28.55 27.14 -20.98
C ILE A 244 29.32 28.42 -21.31
N PRO A 245 30.63 28.47 -21.03
CA PRO A 245 31.47 29.63 -21.33
C PRO A 245 31.41 29.99 -22.83
N LYS A 246 31.17 31.24 -23.15
CA LYS A 246 30.98 31.77 -24.51
C LYS A 246 29.66 31.40 -25.19
N GLY A 247 28.64 31.06 -24.43
CA GLY A 247 27.28 30.93 -24.96
C GLY A 247 26.62 32.28 -25.29
N ASP A 248 25.29 32.30 -25.32
CA ASP A 248 24.48 33.48 -25.67
C ASP A 248 24.74 34.66 -24.71
N PRO A 249 24.85 35.91 -25.21
CA PRO A 249 25.22 37.11 -24.43
C PRO A 249 24.24 37.53 -23.31
N GLU A 250 23.09 36.90 -23.14
CA GLU A 250 22.06 37.34 -22.21
C GLU A 250 22.25 36.93 -20.73
N GLY A 251 23.41 36.44 -20.32
CA GLY A 251 23.71 36.21 -18.92
C GLY A 251 23.07 34.98 -18.32
N ILE A 252 22.54 35.08 -17.10
CA ILE A 252 21.91 33.98 -16.38
C ILE A 252 20.44 33.83 -16.79
N LYS A 253 20.07 32.67 -17.31
CA LYS A 253 18.67 32.32 -17.64
C LYS A 253 18.18 31.17 -16.76
N PHE A 254 16.96 31.30 -16.24
CA PHE A 254 16.23 30.18 -15.63
C PHE A 254 15.25 29.61 -16.65
N ILE A 255 15.44 28.34 -17.02
CA ILE A 255 14.56 27.63 -17.94
C ILE A 255 13.75 26.65 -17.09
N PRO A 256 12.46 26.90 -16.86
CA PRO A 256 11.64 25.97 -16.10
C PRO A 256 11.49 24.65 -16.87
N ILE A 257 11.68 23.52 -16.16
CA ILE A 257 11.42 22.18 -16.70
C ILE A 257 10.01 21.80 -16.28
N GLY A 258 9.09 21.89 -17.21
CA GLY A 258 7.68 21.50 -16.97
C GLY A 258 6.69 22.58 -17.37
N ASP A 259 5.60 22.15 -17.94
CA ASP A 259 4.55 23.02 -18.44
C ASP A 259 3.54 23.35 -17.32
N ILE A 260 3.03 24.57 -17.34
CA ILE A 260 2.01 25.08 -16.40
C ILE A 260 0.65 24.38 -16.61
N SER A 261 0.45 23.73 -17.76
CA SER A 261 -0.72 22.88 -18.09
C SER A 261 -0.84 21.62 -17.20
N ALA A 262 0.22 21.24 -16.50
CA ALA A 262 0.25 20.07 -15.62
C ALA A 262 -0.78 20.12 -14.46
N LYS A 263 -1.31 21.28 -14.09
CA LYS A 263 -2.28 21.39 -12.98
C LYS A 263 -3.57 20.62 -13.21
N ASP A 264 -4.11 20.73 -14.44
CA ASP A 264 -5.38 20.08 -14.80
C ASP A 264 -5.16 18.58 -15.01
N GLU A 265 -3.99 18.21 -15.52
CA GLU A 265 -3.60 16.82 -15.76
C GLU A 265 -3.47 16.03 -14.43
N PHE A 266 -2.85 16.62 -13.39
CA PHE A 266 -2.75 15.99 -12.08
C PHE A 266 -4.10 15.82 -11.38
N ALA A 267 -5.02 16.77 -11.54
CA ALA A 267 -6.38 16.62 -11.02
C ALA A 267 -7.11 15.48 -11.72
N ASN A 268 -6.96 15.36 -13.02
CA ASN A 268 -7.55 14.28 -13.82
C ASN A 268 -6.97 12.91 -13.44
N ILE A 269 -5.65 12.77 -13.35
CA ILE A 269 -4.98 11.53 -12.91
C ILE A 269 -5.52 11.12 -11.53
N LYS A 270 -5.62 12.06 -10.59
CA LYS A 270 -6.11 11.78 -9.25
C LYS A 270 -7.58 11.33 -9.25
N ASN A 271 -8.42 11.93 -10.07
CA ASN A 271 -9.83 11.57 -10.17
C ASN A 271 -10.03 10.21 -10.85
N ILE A 272 -9.31 9.93 -11.94
CA ILE A 272 -9.38 8.65 -12.65
C ILE A 272 -8.87 7.53 -11.73
N SER A 273 -7.68 7.67 -11.17
CA SER A 273 -7.12 6.66 -10.27
C SER A 273 -7.95 6.44 -9.02
N ALA A 274 -8.68 7.46 -8.52
CA ALA A 274 -9.65 7.30 -7.46
C ALA A 274 -10.82 6.40 -7.87
N GLN A 275 -11.35 6.58 -9.07
CA GLN A 275 -12.43 5.73 -9.60
C GLN A 275 -11.96 4.29 -9.84
N ASP A 276 -10.73 4.12 -10.32
CA ASP A 276 -10.13 2.80 -10.51
C ASP A 276 -9.96 2.05 -9.17
N ILE A 277 -9.55 2.76 -8.11
CA ILE A 277 -9.49 2.21 -6.75
C ILE A 277 -10.88 1.74 -6.30
N LEU A 278 -11.91 2.57 -6.47
CA LEU A 278 -13.27 2.21 -6.08
C LEU A 278 -13.80 1.02 -6.89
N THR A 279 -13.49 0.97 -8.18
CA THR A 279 -13.85 -0.14 -9.07
C THR A 279 -13.18 -1.44 -8.63
N ALA A 280 -11.89 -1.39 -8.28
CA ALA A 280 -11.16 -2.55 -7.78
C ALA A 280 -11.76 -3.10 -6.48
N HIS A 281 -12.23 -2.21 -5.60
CA HIS A 281 -12.95 -2.59 -4.38
C HIS A 281 -14.44 -2.90 -4.62
N ARG A 282 -14.94 -2.74 -5.84
CA ARG A 282 -16.38 -2.81 -6.17
C ARG A 282 -17.24 -1.88 -5.30
N TYR A 283 -16.60 -0.82 -4.76
CA TYR A 283 -17.21 0.08 -3.79
C TYR A 283 -17.92 1.25 -4.49
N PRO A 284 -19.21 1.49 -4.19
CA PRO A 284 -19.98 2.56 -4.84
C PRO A 284 -19.38 3.95 -4.62
N ALA A 285 -19.16 4.70 -5.68
CA ALA A 285 -18.58 6.04 -5.62
C ALA A 285 -19.40 7.02 -4.72
N GLY A 286 -20.72 6.87 -4.72
CA GLY A 286 -21.62 7.66 -3.87
C GLY A 286 -21.39 7.47 -2.37
N LEU A 287 -20.96 6.30 -1.95
CA LEU A 287 -20.63 6.01 -0.55
C LEU A 287 -19.22 6.51 -0.16
N ALA A 288 -18.33 6.68 -1.14
CA ALA A 288 -16.99 7.23 -0.95
C ALA A 288 -16.97 8.77 -0.98
N GLY A 289 -18.07 9.42 -1.31
CA GLY A 289 -18.15 10.88 -1.47
C GLY A 289 -17.41 11.39 -2.72
N ILE A 290 -17.15 10.53 -3.70
CA ILE A 290 -16.49 10.87 -4.97
C ILE A 290 -17.56 11.02 -6.04
N ILE A 291 -17.59 12.17 -6.71
CA ILE A 291 -18.44 12.41 -7.87
C ILE A 291 -17.64 12.00 -9.11
N PRO A 292 -18.07 10.96 -9.84
CA PRO A 292 -17.42 10.58 -11.10
C PRO A 292 -17.54 11.73 -12.11
N SER A 293 -16.47 11.96 -12.89
CA SER A 293 -16.39 13.10 -13.83
C SER A 293 -17.47 13.10 -14.91
N ASN A 294 -18.10 11.95 -15.19
CA ASN A 294 -19.07 11.75 -16.26
C ASN A 294 -20.49 11.44 -15.74
N SER A 295 -20.77 11.69 -14.46
CA SER A 295 -22.10 11.41 -13.90
C SER A 295 -22.82 12.69 -13.46
N ALA A 296 -24.16 12.67 -13.58
CA ALA A 296 -25.01 13.79 -13.17
C ALA A 296 -25.14 13.94 -11.62
N GLY A 297 -24.45 13.11 -10.83
CA GLY A 297 -24.48 13.14 -9.37
C GLY A 297 -24.02 11.84 -8.72
N LEU A 298 -24.14 11.78 -7.38
CA LEU A 298 -23.76 10.62 -6.56
C LEU A 298 -24.74 9.44 -6.66
N GLY A 299 -25.86 9.59 -7.35
CA GLY A 299 -26.97 8.64 -7.31
C GLY A 299 -27.69 8.67 -5.95
N ASP A 300 -28.41 7.59 -5.64
CA ASP A 300 -29.09 7.39 -4.36
C ASP A 300 -28.15 6.57 -3.42
N PRO A 301 -27.60 7.20 -2.37
CA PRO A 301 -26.68 6.54 -1.46
C PRO A 301 -27.31 5.38 -0.69
N GLU A 302 -28.62 5.46 -0.39
CA GLU A 302 -29.31 4.39 0.36
C GLU A 302 -29.44 3.14 -0.51
N LYS A 303 -29.85 3.28 -1.77
CA LYS A 303 -29.89 2.17 -2.71
C LYS A 303 -28.51 1.60 -2.99
N ALA A 304 -27.51 2.45 -3.18
CA ALA A 304 -26.12 2.01 -3.36
C ALA A 304 -25.64 1.19 -2.16
N ARG A 305 -25.94 1.64 -0.92
CA ARG A 305 -25.62 0.93 0.32
C ARG A 305 -26.34 -0.41 0.40
N ALA A 306 -27.63 -0.44 0.09
CA ALA A 306 -28.43 -1.69 0.14
C ALA A 306 -27.91 -2.72 -0.85
N THR A 307 -27.62 -2.30 -2.09
CA THR A 307 -27.04 -3.19 -3.11
C THR A 307 -25.67 -3.71 -2.68
N TYR A 308 -24.77 -2.81 -2.25
CA TYR A 308 -23.42 -3.20 -1.80
C TYR A 308 -23.48 -4.14 -0.60
N ARG A 309 -24.38 -3.87 0.37
CA ARG A 309 -24.61 -4.76 1.52
C ARG A 309 -25.02 -6.15 1.08
N LYS A 310 -25.96 -6.26 0.12
CA LYS A 310 -26.46 -7.53 -0.39
C LYS A 310 -25.38 -8.32 -1.15
N ASP A 311 -24.60 -7.63 -1.98
CA ASP A 311 -23.70 -8.30 -2.93
C ASP A 311 -22.30 -8.54 -2.37
N GLU A 312 -21.82 -7.74 -1.42
CA GLU A 312 -20.45 -7.82 -0.90
C GLU A 312 -20.38 -8.07 0.62
N VAL A 313 -21.25 -7.42 1.42
CA VAL A 313 -21.14 -7.49 2.88
C VAL A 313 -21.75 -8.80 3.40
N ILE A 314 -22.99 -9.12 3.02
CA ILE A 314 -23.69 -10.33 3.47
C ILE A 314 -22.96 -11.60 3.06
N PRO A 315 -22.44 -11.75 1.82
CA PRO A 315 -21.64 -12.92 1.47
C PRO A 315 -20.42 -13.11 2.37
N LEU A 316 -19.71 -12.03 2.71
CA LEU A 316 -18.58 -12.10 3.61
C LEU A 316 -19.00 -12.48 5.05
N GLN A 317 -20.09 -11.91 5.56
CA GLN A 317 -20.66 -12.27 6.87
C GLN A 317 -21.04 -13.76 6.92
N ARG A 318 -21.69 -14.28 5.86
CA ARG A 318 -22.04 -15.71 5.74
C ARG A 318 -20.80 -16.59 5.73
N MET A 319 -19.80 -16.24 4.95
CA MET A 319 -18.52 -16.98 4.90
C MET A 319 -17.85 -17.05 6.28
N ILE A 320 -17.82 -15.96 7.04
CA ILE A 320 -17.28 -15.93 8.40
C ILE A 320 -18.10 -16.85 9.34
N MET A 321 -19.44 -16.75 9.28
CA MET A 321 -20.32 -17.61 10.05
C MET A 321 -20.12 -19.10 9.70
N ASP A 322 -20.12 -19.42 8.42
CA ASP A 322 -20.00 -20.81 7.95
C ASP A 322 -18.66 -21.41 8.38
N ALA A 323 -17.57 -20.67 8.24
CA ALA A 323 -16.24 -21.15 8.62
C ALA A 323 -16.10 -21.39 10.14
N ILE A 324 -16.64 -20.50 10.96
CA ILE A 324 -16.54 -20.63 12.43
C ILE A 324 -17.57 -21.60 12.98
N ASN A 325 -18.81 -21.51 12.52
CA ASN A 325 -19.92 -22.26 13.13
C ASN A 325 -19.99 -23.72 12.67
N SER A 326 -19.35 -24.07 11.53
CA SER A 326 -19.24 -25.45 11.06
C SER A 326 -18.13 -26.24 11.76
N ASP A 327 -17.23 -25.57 12.48
CA ASP A 327 -16.15 -26.25 13.21
C ASP A 327 -16.69 -26.98 14.44
N PRO A 328 -16.59 -28.34 14.50
CA PRO A 328 -17.17 -29.12 15.56
C PRO A 328 -16.52 -28.89 16.93
N GLN A 329 -15.35 -28.31 16.99
CA GLN A 329 -14.66 -28.00 18.23
C GLN A 329 -15.11 -26.67 18.85
N ILE A 330 -15.80 -25.82 18.06
CA ILE A 330 -16.31 -24.55 18.57
C ILE A 330 -17.70 -24.72 19.14
N PRO A 331 -17.89 -24.55 20.46
CA PRO A 331 -19.19 -24.77 21.10
C PRO A 331 -20.21 -23.69 20.64
N ALA A 332 -21.49 -24.07 20.63
CA ALA A 332 -22.59 -23.24 20.09
C ALA A 332 -22.72 -21.83 20.71
N HIS A 333 -22.28 -21.65 21.96
CA HIS A 333 -22.32 -20.35 22.62
C HIS A 333 -21.26 -19.35 22.06
N LEU A 334 -20.21 -19.88 21.39
CA LEU A 334 -19.18 -19.10 20.70
C LEU A 334 -19.47 -18.91 19.18
N HIS A 335 -20.55 -19.50 18.67
CA HIS A 335 -20.95 -19.34 17.28
C HIS A 335 -21.19 -17.86 16.97
N VAL A 336 -20.60 -17.42 15.86
CA VAL A 336 -20.75 -16.06 15.34
C VAL A 336 -22.14 -15.87 14.75
N LYS A 337 -22.78 -14.76 15.09
CA LYS A 337 -24.08 -14.37 14.55
C LYS A 337 -24.04 -12.92 14.08
N PHE A 338 -24.52 -12.71 12.87
CA PHE A 338 -24.84 -11.38 12.33
C PHE A 338 -26.36 -11.23 12.22
N ASP A 339 -26.85 -9.99 12.32
CA ASP A 339 -28.24 -9.63 12.03
C ASP A 339 -28.40 -9.42 10.52
N ILE A 340 -28.54 -10.53 9.80
CA ILE A 340 -28.77 -10.55 8.37
C ILE A 340 -30.28 -10.68 8.15
N GLU A 341 -30.96 -9.57 7.85
CA GLU A 341 -32.35 -9.64 7.38
C GLU A 341 -32.40 -10.44 6.07
N ASP A 342 -33.04 -11.58 6.10
CA ASP A 342 -33.38 -12.33 4.87
C ASP A 342 -34.41 -11.51 4.09
N THR A 343 -33.94 -10.73 3.14
CA THR A 343 -34.79 -9.99 2.18
C THR A 343 -35.54 -10.92 1.23
N GLN A 344 -35.75 -12.20 1.58
CA GLN A 344 -36.48 -13.17 0.76
C GLN A 344 -37.95 -13.38 1.19
N SER A 345 -38.48 -12.68 2.18
CA SER A 345 -39.89 -12.87 2.59
C SER A 345 -40.89 -11.86 2.00
N GLY A 346 -40.60 -11.32 0.82
CA GLY A 346 -41.47 -10.32 0.23
C GLY A 346 -41.59 -10.33 -1.28
N ALA A 347 -41.69 -11.52 -1.92
CA ALA A 347 -42.08 -11.64 -3.33
C ALA A 347 -42.65 -13.07 -3.63
N LEU A 348 -43.87 -13.28 -3.30
CA LEU A 348 -44.78 -14.23 -3.96
C LEU A 348 -46.03 -13.46 -4.36
#